data_4f30ab27477bdd97b509a78afdb40ed6
#
_entry.id   4f30ab27477bdd97b509a78afdb40ed6
#
_cell.length_a   1.000
_cell.length_b   1.000
_cell.length_c   1.000
_cell.angle_alpha   90.00
_cell.angle_beta   90.00
_cell.angle_gamma   90.00
#
_symmetry.space_group_name_H-M   'P 1'
#
loop_
_entity.id
_entity.type
_entity.pdbx_description
1 polymer ?
#
loop_
_entity_poly.entity_id
_entity_poly.type
_entity_poly.pdbx_seq_one_letter_code
_entity_poly.pdbx_strand_id
1 'polypeptide(L)'
;MSDDHSARLALPYLAAGQMQKHVTLNEALTRLDALVQTAVVSRTTTAQPAAPEDGGLWILPSGATGADWSTRPEGALMRAEGGGWTVVETGDGLIALVRDVDEVVVRHGGDWVALGARLGVAQALTRLGIGTTADGANPFAARLNAALWTALEAWAGGTGDLRLTLNKEASGDVLSLLFQSGWGGRAELGLVGDDDLRLKVSADGSSWHDAFAVDRATGRMTFARGAGRRAVTVFTADGSYAVPTWARSVEAVMVGGGGGGGAGAFGASGSRFGGGGGGAAGISRGEWPAELLGGTLDVVVGTGGAGGSAAAGSDGSGSGLSMGGAALLATTGGGGGGLGDGAGGEGGSPGAGAPNSNGGGASSVTAMGAAGRSFDRPVAPGGGGAGGGLVGAGVARAGGAGGDGGSLAVKALGGAGGTGAAGSPGTAAPQPTLHWAGGGGGGGGAATSGWGYAGASGGSVGGGGGGGGAGVSAGGVGGAGGPGVVWLAAVG
;
A
#
# COMPACT_ATOMS: atom_id res chain seq x y z
N MET A 1 -13.37 78.42 -16.35
CA MET A 1 -14.34 78.06 -15.29
C MET A 1 -15.70 78.56 -15.65
N SER A 2 -16.74 77.75 -15.56
CA SER A 2 -18.06 78.30 -15.47
C SER A 2 -18.23 78.83 -14.08
N ASP A 3 -18.26 80.14 -13.88
CA ASP A 3 -18.44 80.78 -12.56
C ASP A 3 -19.79 80.46 -11.92
N ASP A 4 -20.59 79.58 -12.55
CA ASP A 4 -21.95 79.25 -12.13
C ASP A 4 -22.12 77.94 -11.39
N HIS A 5 -21.05 77.08 -11.27
CA HIS A 5 -21.14 75.77 -10.63
C HIS A 5 -19.83 75.36 -9.93
N SER A 6 -19.93 74.52 -8.89
CA SER A 6 -18.76 73.91 -8.25
C SER A 6 -18.04 72.94 -9.17
N ALA A 7 -16.72 72.79 -8.99
CA ALA A 7 -15.84 72.08 -9.95
C ALA A 7 -16.02 70.54 -9.96
N ARG A 8 -16.40 69.91 -8.83
CA ARG A 8 -16.50 68.43 -8.74
C ARG A 8 -17.92 67.93 -8.92
N LEU A 9 -18.87 68.49 -8.20
CA LEU A 9 -20.26 68.00 -8.15
C LEU A 9 -21.21 68.88 -8.98
N ALA A 10 -20.70 69.91 -9.66
CA ALA A 10 -21.49 70.86 -10.46
C ALA A 10 -22.67 71.49 -9.67
N LEU A 11 -22.46 71.77 -8.36
CA LEU A 11 -23.47 72.43 -7.53
C LEU A 11 -23.68 73.87 -8.06
N PRO A 12 -24.91 74.29 -8.34
CA PRO A 12 -25.16 75.62 -8.91
C PRO A 12 -24.88 76.72 -7.88
N TYR A 13 -24.10 77.73 -8.31
CA TYR A 13 -23.82 78.90 -7.51
C TYR A 13 -24.90 79.98 -7.69
N LEU A 14 -25.10 80.72 -6.63
CA LEU A 14 -25.96 81.90 -6.70
C LEU A 14 -25.26 83.00 -7.49
N ALA A 15 -25.98 83.60 -8.41
CA ALA A 15 -25.50 84.75 -9.21
C ALA A 15 -25.23 85.97 -8.29
N ALA A 16 -24.25 86.79 -8.65
CA ALA A 16 -23.94 88.06 -8.01
C ALA A 16 -25.12 89.01 -7.95
N GLY A 17 -25.32 89.71 -6.86
CA GLY A 17 -26.39 90.73 -6.70
C GLY A 17 -27.38 90.52 -5.56
N GLN A 18 -27.25 89.47 -4.77
CA GLN A 18 -28.13 89.15 -3.62
C GLN A 18 -27.54 89.58 -2.26
N MET A 19 -27.21 90.87 -2.11
CA MET A 19 -26.74 91.46 -0.82
C MET A 19 -25.73 90.58 -0.07
N GLN A 20 -24.63 90.14 -0.69
CA GLN A 20 -23.54 89.27 -0.19
C GLN A 20 -23.95 87.88 0.19
N LYS A 21 -25.22 87.47 0.16
CA LYS A 21 -25.66 86.11 0.51
C LYS A 21 -25.07 85.04 -0.44
N HIS A 22 -24.84 85.42 -1.67
CA HIS A 22 -24.21 84.58 -2.67
C HIS A 22 -22.79 84.16 -2.31
N VAL A 23 -22.02 85.05 -1.66
CA VAL A 23 -20.64 84.75 -1.23
C VAL A 23 -20.62 83.60 -0.21
N THR A 24 -21.35 83.83 0.92
CA THR A 24 -21.41 82.83 2.01
C THR A 24 -22.01 81.49 1.55
N LEU A 25 -23.04 81.51 0.70
CA LEU A 25 -23.64 80.26 0.20
C LEU A 25 -22.72 79.55 -0.78
N ASN A 26 -22.08 80.27 -1.71
CA ASN A 26 -21.18 79.70 -2.68
C ASN A 26 -19.93 79.13 -1.98
N GLU A 27 -19.38 79.75 -0.94
CA GLU A 27 -18.34 79.20 -0.10
C GLU A 27 -18.79 77.92 0.59
N ALA A 28 -20.02 77.87 1.10
CA ALA A 28 -20.58 76.65 1.72
C ALA A 28 -20.79 75.55 0.69
N LEU A 29 -21.25 75.86 -0.50
CA LEU A 29 -21.38 74.89 -1.64
C LEU A 29 -20.02 74.39 -2.07
N THR A 30 -19.03 75.25 -2.18
CA THR A 30 -17.64 74.88 -2.50
C THR A 30 -17.04 73.92 -1.46
N ARG A 31 -17.29 74.20 -0.19
CA ARG A 31 -16.89 73.31 0.91
C ARG A 31 -17.64 71.98 0.84
N LEU A 32 -18.92 71.98 0.59
CA LEU A 32 -19.74 70.80 0.42
C LEU A 32 -19.25 69.94 -0.77
N ASP A 33 -18.92 70.60 -1.89
CA ASP A 33 -18.33 69.97 -3.10
C ASP A 33 -17.06 69.19 -2.75
N ALA A 34 -16.23 69.68 -1.82
CA ALA A 34 -15.01 68.99 -1.39
C ALA A 34 -15.29 67.81 -0.44
N LEU A 35 -16.32 67.91 0.42
CA LEU A 35 -16.59 66.94 1.50
C LEU A 35 -17.57 65.83 1.13
N VAL A 36 -18.36 66.01 0.07
CA VAL A 36 -19.27 64.96 -0.43
C VAL A 36 -18.56 64.07 -1.45
N GLN A 37 -18.64 62.75 -1.27
CA GLN A 37 -17.95 61.77 -2.12
C GLN A 37 -16.46 62.14 -2.31
N THR A 38 -15.76 62.37 -1.20
CA THR A 38 -14.38 62.88 -1.22
C THR A 38 -13.44 61.90 -1.92
N ALA A 39 -12.93 62.35 -3.08
CA ALA A 39 -11.92 61.61 -3.84
C ALA A 39 -10.64 62.46 -3.93
N VAL A 40 -9.59 61.97 -3.33
CA VAL A 40 -8.29 62.64 -3.23
C VAL A 40 -7.41 62.20 -4.40
N VAL A 41 -6.77 63.11 -5.10
CA VAL A 41 -5.88 62.80 -6.22
C VAL A 41 -4.65 62.06 -5.71
N SER A 42 -4.06 62.57 -4.62
CA SER A 42 -2.84 61.99 -4.06
C SER A 42 -2.69 62.32 -2.56
N ARG A 43 -2.10 61.39 -1.82
CA ARG A 43 -1.55 61.59 -0.46
C ARG A 43 -0.05 61.43 -0.41
N THR A 44 0.60 61.16 -1.54
CA THR A 44 2.04 60.89 -1.63
C THR A 44 2.82 61.98 -2.35
N THR A 45 2.14 62.84 -3.07
CA THR A 45 2.76 63.96 -3.79
C THR A 45 3.30 65.00 -2.81
N THR A 46 4.62 65.18 -2.78
CA THR A 46 5.32 66.13 -1.91
C THR A 46 5.48 67.51 -2.52
N ALA A 47 5.58 67.63 -3.82
CA ALA A 47 5.69 68.90 -4.51
C ALA A 47 4.35 69.43 -4.94
N GLN A 48 4.01 70.66 -4.57
CA GLN A 48 2.77 71.32 -4.98
C GLN A 48 2.64 71.33 -6.51
N PRO A 49 1.58 70.76 -7.08
CA PRO A 49 1.33 70.79 -8.52
C PRO A 49 1.23 72.22 -9.08
N ALA A 50 1.91 72.49 -10.17
CA ALA A 50 1.94 73.83 -10.81
C ALA A 50 0.67 74.18 -11.59
N ALA A 51 -0.05 73.14 -12.09
CA ALA A 51 -1.29 73.33 -12.87
C ALA A 51 -2.30 72.22 -12.47
N PRO A 52 -2.85 72.27 -11.24
CA PRO A 52 -3.84 71.30 -10.80
C PRO A 52 -5.19 71.55 -11.45
N GLU A 53 -5.99 70.53 -11.63
CA GLU A 53 -7.39 70.66 -12.02
C GLU A 53 -8.21 71.33 -10.91
N ASP A 54 -9.09 72.25 -11.26
CA ASP A 54 -9.98 72.87 -10.30
C ASP A 54 -10.88 71.86 -9.61
N GLY A 55 -11.05 71.98 -8.30
CA GLY A 55 -11.73 71.03 -7.46
C GLY A 55 -10.92 69.79 -7.07
N GLY A 56 -9.73 69.59 -7.64
CA GLY A 56 -8.83 68.50 -7.20
C GLY A 56 -8.47 68.61 -5.74
N LEU A 57 -8.41 67.46 -5.03
CA LEU A 57 -8.13 67.36 -3.60
C LEU A 57 -6.81 66.60 -3.37
N TRP A 58 -6.00 67.08 -2.44
CA TRP A 58 -4.77 66.44 -2.00
C TRP A 58 -4.71 66.39 -0.47
N ILE A 59 -4.26 65.28 0.08
CA ILE A 59 -3.84 65.16 1.48
C ILE A 59 -2.33 65.41 1.53
N LEU A 60 -1.89 66.41 2.25
CA LEU A 60 -0.47 66.71 2.31
C LEU A 60 0.33 65.66 3.03
N PRO A 61 1.35 65.04 2.41
CA PRO A 61 2.29 64.15 3.07
C PRO A 61 3.29 64.94 3.90
N SER A 62 4.06 64.25 4.74
CA SER A 62 5.22 64.82 5.40
C SER A 62 6.21 65.38 4.41
N GLY A 63 6.76 66.58 4.72
CA GLY A 63 7.72 67.28 3.84
C GLY A 63 7.08 67.88 2.59
N ALA A 64 5.79 68.20 2.58
CA ALA A 64 5.16 68.87 1.47
C ALA A 64 5.80 70.25 1.20
N THR A 65 6.05 70.55 -0.08
CA THR A 65 6.75 71.77 -0.53
C THR A 65 5.89 72.56 -1.56
N GLY A 66 6.13 73.87 -1.63
CA GLY A 66 5.38 74.77 -2.50
C GLY A 66 4.92 76.00 -1.80
N ALA A 67 4.50 77.05 -2.53
CA ALA A 67 4.14 78.33 -1.95
C ALA A 67 2.96 78.24 -0.91
N ASP A 68 1.97 77.41 -1.22
CA ASP A 68 0.79 77.22 -0.39
C ASP A 68 0.93 76.02 0.55
N TRP A 69 1.57 74.92 0.10
CA TRP A 69 1.64 73.67 0.82
C TRP A 69 2.62 73.66 2.01
N SER A 70 3.79 74.32 1.81
CA SER A 70 4.83 74.32 2.87
C SER A 70 4.44 75.03 4.16
N THR A 71 3.37 75.81 4.14
CA THR A 71 2.82 76.53 5.33
C THR A 71 1.72 75.74 6.03
N ARG A 72 1.36 74.58 5.54
CA ARG A 72 0.26 73.76 6.07
C ARG A 72 0.78 72.51 6.78
N PRO A 73 0.05 72.03 7.78
CA PRO A 73 0.46 70.82 8.48
C PRO A 73 0.29 69.59 7.60
N GLU A 74 1.08 68.59 7.88
CA GLU A 74 0.87 67.23 7.38
C GLU A 74 -0.58 66.78 7.62
N GLY A 75 -1.18 66.07 6.67
CA GLY A 75 -2.56 65.62 6.74
C GLY A 75 -3.61 66.67 6.43
N ALA A 76 -3.22 67.91 6.13
CA ALA A 76 -4.18 68.92 5.66
C ALA A 76 -4.80 68.49 4.32
N LEU A 77 -6.13 68.63 4.19
CA LEU A 77 -6.84 68.45 2.94
C LEU A 77 -6.81 69.76 2.17
N MET A 78 -6.10 69.74 1.05
CA MET A 78 -5.96 70.92 0.15
C MET A 78 -6.85 70.76 -1.07
N ARG A 79 -7.52 71.85 -1.47
CA ARG A 79 -8.29 71.94 -2.69
C ARG A 79 -7.67 72.94 -3.63
N ALA A 80 -7.54 72.55 -4.91
CA ALA A 80 -7.14 73.47 -5.98
C ALA A 80 -8.34 74.20 -6.52
N GLU A 81 -8.28 75.53 -6.66
CA GLU A 81 -9.36 76.35 -7.24
C GLU A 81 -8.82 77.65 -7.79
N GLY A 82 -9.18 77.97 -9.05
CA GLY A 82 -8.82 79.22 -9.66
C GLY A 82 -7.33 79.50 -9.76
N GLY A 83 -6.50 78.46 -9.85
CA GLY A 83 -5.06 78.57 -9.87
C GLY A 83 -4.41 78.75 -8.47
N GLY A 84 -5.17 78.76 -7.40
CA GLY A 84 -4.72 78.80 -6.00
C GLY A 84 -5.08 77.55 -5.24
N TRP A 85 -4.74 77.56 -3.92
CA TRP A 85 -4.98 76.44 -3.02
C TRP A 85 -5.68 76.89 -1.75
N THR A 86 -6.71 76.15 -1.37
CA THR A 86 -7.45 76.37 -0.14
C THR A 86 -7.42 75.15 0.75
N VAL A 87 -7.39 75.39 2.10
CA VAL A 87 -7.53 74.28 3.06
C VAL A 87 -9.01 73.95 3.19
N VAL A 88 -9.34 72.65 3.13
CA VAL A 88 -10.65 72.13 3.45
C VAL A 88 -10.61 71.63 4.89
N GLU A 89 -11.32 72.32 5.78
CA GLU A 89 -11.44 71.87 7.16
C GLU A 89 -12.16 70.55 7.25
N THR A 90 -11.51 69.56 7.88
CA THR A 90 -11.99 68.16 8.00
C THR A 90 -12.19 67.77 9.44
N GLY A 91 -13.30 67.13 9.76
CA GLY A 91 -13.56 66.53 11.05
C GLY A 91 -13.29 65.00 11.05
N ASP A 92 -13.15 64.44 12.26
CA ASP A 92 -13.11 63.01 12.42
C ASP A 92 -14.36 62.34 11.85
N GLY A 93 -14.18 61.19 11.20
CA GLY A 93 -15.24 60.45 10.53
C GLY A 93 -15.38 60.78 9.00
N LEU A 94 -14.65 61.75 8.46
CA LEU A 94 -14.62 61.99 7.01
C LEU A 94 -13.92 60.81 6.32
N ILE A 95 -14.61 60.17 5.40
CA ILE A 95 -14.08 59.09 4.57
C ILE A 95 -13.67 59.67 3.22
N ALA A 96 -12.50 59.27 2.70
CA ALA A 96 -11.98 59.67 1.42
C ALA A 96 -11.39 58.47 0.63
N LEU A 97 -11.61 58.41 -0.66
CA LEU A 97 -10.90 57.55 -1.59
C LEU A 97 -9.63 58.26 -2.04
N VAL A 98 -8.48 57.68 -1.79
CA VAL A 98 -7.17 58.16 -2.23
C VAL A 98 -6.76 57.41 -3.50
N ARG A 99 -6.73 58.12 -4.64
CA ARG A 99 -6.65 57.51 -5.98
C ARG A 99 -5.25 57.05 -6.36
N ASP A 100 -4.20 57.71 -5.87
CA ASP A 100 -2.80 57.35 -6.19
C ASP A 100 -2.32 56.08 -5.53
N VAL A 101 -2.94 55.66 -4.43
CA VAL A 101 -2.63 54.43 -3.67
C VAL A 101 -3.81 53.45 -3.64
N ASP A 102 -4.92 53.79 -4.33
CA ASP A 102 -6.15 52.97 -4.38
C ASP A 102 -6.65 52.52 -2.99
N GLU A 103 -6.68 53.49 -2.03
CA GLU A 103 -6.99 53.22 -0.63
C GLU A 103 -8.16 54.08 -0.14
N VAL A 104 -9.05 53.50 0.64
CA VAL A 104 -10.05 54.24 1.40
C VAL A 104 -9.49 54.60 2.78
N VAL A 105 -9.46 55.90 3.07
CA VAL A 105 -8.98 56.40 4.37
C VAL A 105 -10.11 57.09 5.16
N VAL A 106 -9.97 57.12 6.48
CA VAL A 106 -10.87 57.85 7.38
C VAL A 106 -10.07 58.81 8.23
N ARG A 107 -10.60 60.06 8.43
CA ARG A 107 -10.02 61.01 9.38
C ARG A 107 -10.32 60.55 10.80
N HIS A 108 -9.31 60.38 11.63
CA HIS A 108 -9.47 59.94 13.01
C HIS A 108 -8.33 60.45 13.92
N GLY A 109 -8.68 61.15 15.01
CA GLY A 109 -7.70 61.68 15.94
C GLY A 109 -6.73 62.70 15.35
N GLY A 110 -7.15 63.37 14.26
CA GLY A 110 -6.28 64.30 13.54
C GLY A 110 -5.48 63.71 12.40
N ASP A 111 -5.48 62.37 12.22
CA ASP A 111 -4.74 61.68 11.16
C ASP A 111 -5.64 60.99 10.09
N TRP A 112 -5.07 60.71 8.94
CA TRP A 112 -5.72 59.91 7.90
C TRP A 112 -5.22 58.47 8.02
N VAL A 113 -6.09 57.55 8.45
CA VAL A 113 -5.79 56.16 8.62
C VAL A 113 -6.55 55.31 7.61
N ALA A 114 -5.95 54.22 7.15
CA ALA A 114 -6.63 53.27 6.30
C ALA A 114 -7.92 52.77 6.94
N LEU A 115 -9.05 52.83 6.23
CA LEU A 115 -10.33 52.33 6.76
C LEU A 115 -10.24 50.86 7.17
N GLY A 116 -9.51 50.06 6.37
CA GLY A 116 -9.26 48.65 6.67
C GLY A 116 -8.57 48.42 8.02
N ALA A 117 -7.65 49.32 8.44
CA ALA A 117 -6.97 49.24 9.72
C ALA A 117 -7.89 49.55 10.91
N ARG A 118 -9.03 50.18 10.67
CA ARG A 118 -10.04 50.48 11.70
C ARG A 118 -11.11 49.38 11.85
N LEU A 119 -11.15 48.44 10.90
CA LEU A 119 -12.02 47.26 10.96
C LEU A 119 -11.37 46.19 11.85
N GLY A 120 -11.16 46.51 13.15
CA GLY A 120 -10.48 45.63 14.11
C GLY A 120 -11.18 44.28 14.34
N VAL A 121 -12.47 44.15 13.95
CA VAL A 121 -13.26 42.94 14.13
C VAL A 121 -14.21 42.78 12.93
N ALA A 122 -14.12 41.65 12.24
CA ALA A 122 -15.10 41.21 11.26
C ALA A 122 -15.90 40.04 11.85
N GLN A 123 -17.14 40.27 12.25
CA GLN A 123 -18.01 39.30 12.92
C GLN A 123 -19.29 39.06 12.10
N ALA A 124 -19.92 37.90 12.32
CA ALA A 124 -21.19 37.51 11.71
C ALA A 124 -21.20 37.62 10.17
N LEU A 125 -20.05 37.39 9.54
CA LEU A 125 -19.96 37.28 8.09
C LEU A 125 -20.68 36.03 7.63
N THR A 126 -21.66 36.16 6.77
CA THR A 126 -22.32 34.99 6.17
C THR A 126 -21.48 34.34 5.08
N ARG A 127 -20.55 35.10 4.49
CA ARG A 127 -19.59 34.62 3.47
C ARG A 127 -18.29 35.40 3.54
N LEU A 128 -17.17 34.70 3.33
CA LEU A 128 -15.83 35.30 3.22
C LEU A 128 -15.11 34.65 2.03
N GLY A 129 -14.82 35.45 0.99
CA GLY A 129 -14.01 35.05 -0.16
C GLY A 129 -12.66 35.75 -0.15
N ILE A 130 -11.56 35.02 -0.21
CA ILE A 130 -10.19 35.55 -0.32
C ILE A 130 -9.63 35.14 -1.68
N GLY A 131 -9.46 36.11 -2.59
CA GLY A 131 -9.02 35.86 -3.97
C GLY A 131 -10.00 35.08 -4.82
N THR A 132 -11.25 34.89 -4.35
CA THR A 132 -12.34 34.21 -5.03
C THR A 132 -13.69 34.64 -4.44
N THR A 133 -14.79 34.23 -5.07
CA THR A 133 -16.15 34.48 -4.56
C THR A 133 -16.61 33.30 -3.70
N ALA A 134 -17.04 33.57 -2.47
CA ALA A 134 -17.69 32.62 -1.60
C ALA A 134 -19.17 32.44 -1.99
N ASP A 135 -19.71 31.23 -1.89
CA ASP A 135 -21.09 30.88 -2.24
C ASP A 135 -21.81 30.15 -1.09
N GLY A 136 -23.00 29.60 -1.38
CA GLY A 136 -23.80 28.88 -0.36
C GLY A 136 -23.22 27.52 0.01
N ALA A 137 -22.48 26.88 -0.89
CA ALA A 137 -21.81 25.60 -0.63
C ALA A 137 -20.46 25.79 0.07
N ASN A 138 -19.79 26.93 -0.23
CA ASN A 138 -18.49 27.29 0.31
C ASN A 138 -18.56 28.71 0.93
N PRO A 139 -19.16 28.86 2.12
CA PRO A 139 -19.29 30.17 2.77
C PRO A 139 -17.95 30.82 3.12
N PHE A 140 -16.93 30.03 3.39
CA PHE A 140 -15.54 30.45 3.46
C PHE A 140 -14.79 29.83 2.26
N ALA A 141 -14.35 30.66 1.34
CA ALA A 141 -13.60 30.23 0.17
C ALA A 141 -12.32 31.05 0.02
N ALA A 142 -11.20 30.38 -0.22
CA ALA A 142 -9.92 31.02 -0.46
C ALA A 142 -9.23 30.42 -1.70
N ARG A 143 -8.74 31.29 -2.61
CA ARG A 143 -7.94 30.93 -3.78
C ARG A 143 -6.56 31.55 -3.62
N LEU A 144 -5.63 30.79 -3.06
CA LEU A 144 -4.32 31.26 -2.61
C LEU A 144 -3.23 30.30 -3.12
N ASN A 145 -2.00 30.82 -3.25
CA ASN A 145 -0.81 30.00 -3.45
C ASN A 145 -0.21 29.53 -2.11
N ALA A 146 -0.47 30.27 -1.01
CA ALA A 146 -0.02 29.92 0.33
C ALA A 146 -1.00 30.44 1.38
N ALA A 147 -1.10 29.73 2.49
CA ALA A 147 -1.81 30.16 3.69
C ALA A 147 -0.92 29.88 4.91
N LEU A 148 -0.80 30.84 5.82
CA LEU A 148 -0.01 30.70 7.05
C LEU A 148 -0.93 30.78 8.25
N TRP A 149 -0.82 29.77 9.11
CA TRP A 149 -1.44 29.75 10.44
C TRP A 149 -0.29 29.64 11.44
N THR A 150 -0.12 30.63 12.31
CA THR A 150 0.94 30.65 13.32
C THR A 150 0.36 30.98 14.69
N ALA A 151 0.98 30.45 15.74
CA ALA A 151 0.60 30.78 17.10
C ALA A 151 0.95 32.26 17.40
N LEU A 152 0.15 32.90 18.25
CA LEU A 152 0.51 34.18 18.84
C LEU A 152 1.55 33.94 19.94
N GLU A 153 2.70 34.59 19.83
CA GLU A 153 3.82 34.43 20.75
C GLU A 153 3.50 34.98 22.15
N ALA A 154 4.15 34.43 23.16
CA ALA A 154 3.93 34.84 24.56
C ALA A 154 4.24 36.31 24.81
N TRP A 155 5.27 36.87 24.18
CA TRP A 155 5.62 38.30 24.28
C TRP A 155 4.57 39.23 23.66
N ALA A 156 3.75 38.72 22.74
CA ALA A 156 2.64 39.42 22.10
C ALA A 156 1.29 39.17 22.82
N GLY A 157 1.31 38.51 23.99
CA GLY A 157 0.12 38.20 24.80
C GLY A 157 -0.57 36.88 24.45
N GLY A 158 0.05 36.03 23.61
CA GLY A 158 -0.43 34.69 23.30
C GLY A 158 0.07 33.61 24.27
N THR A 159 -0.32 32.36 24.04
CA THR A 159 0.16 31.19 24.80
C THR A 159 1.32 30.48 24.11
N GLY A 160 1.59 30.78 22.82
CA GLY A 160 2.51 30.04 21.99
C GLY A 160 1.91 28.76 21.40
N ASP A 161 0.67 28.40 21.77
CA ASP A 161 -0.03 27.23 21.23
C ASP A 161 -0.89 27.63 20.03
N LEU A 162 -0.93 26.75 19.01
CA LEU A 162 -1.88 26.83 17.91
C LEU A 162 -2.74 25.56 17.88
N ARG A 163 -4.04 25.69 18.05
CA ARG A 163 -5.00 24.59 17.94
C ARG A 163 -6.07 24.91 16.91
N LEU A 164 -6.19 24.07 15.87
CA LEU A 164 -7.28 24.11 14.91
C LEU A 164 -8.35 23.09 15.34
N THR A 165 -9.52 23.57 15.77
CA THR A 165 -10.64 22.72 16.19
C THR A 165 -11.65 22.63 15.06
N LEU A 166 -11.89 21.41 14.58
CA LEU A 166 -12.95 21.07 13.63
C LEU A 166 -13.95 20.18 14.34
N ASN A 167 -15.26 20.42 14.16
CA ASN A 167 -16.31 19.68 14.84
C ASN A 167 -17.42 19.27 13.86
N LYS A 168 -17.92 18.04 13.98
CA LYS A 168 -19.13 17.53 13.31
C LYS A 168 -20.28 17.42 14.32
N GLU A 169 -21.52 17.35 13.82
CA GLU A 169 -22.70 17.30 14.67
C GLU A 169 -22.88 15.93 15.35
N ALA A 170 -22.80 14.86 14.58
CA ALA A 170 -22.99 13.49 15.08
C ALA A 170 -21.91 12.53 14.57
N SER A 171 -21.79 11.35 15.21
CA SER A 171 -20.74 10.38 14.89
C SER A 171 -20.85 9.83 13.46
N GLY A 172 -22.05 9.72 12.90
CA GLY A 172 -22.27 9.27 11.52
C GLY A 172 -21.93 10.29 10.44
N ASP A 173 -21.69 11.55 10.82
CA ASP A 173 -21.33 12.62 9.88
C ASP A 173 -19.86 12.55 9.46
N VAL A 174 -19.50 13.39 8.50
CA VAL A 174 -18.14 13.47 7.98
C VAL A 174 -17.45 14.74 8.47
N LEU A 175 -16.26 14.57 9.04
CA LEU A 175 -15.33 15.63 9.35
C LEU A 175 -13.98 15.27 8.73
N SER A 176 -13.59 15.90 7.63
CA SER A 176 -12.39 15.49 6.92
C SER A 176 -11.62 16.63 6.25
N LEU A 177 -10.35 16.37 5.98
CA LEU A 177 -9.53 17.09 5.03
C LEU A 177 -9.50 16.29 3.73
N LEU A 178 -10.12 16.82 2.67
CA LEU A 178 -10.18 16.20 1.36
C LEU A 178 -9.09 16.81 0.45
N PHE A 179 -8.14 15.99 0.03
CA PHE A 179 -7.10 16.36 -0.93
C PHE A 179 -7.52 15.99 -2.33
N GLN A 180 -7.48 16.98 -3.25
CA GLN A 180 -7.93 16.83 -4.63
C GLN A 180 -6.85 17.19 -5.64
N SER A 181 -6.93 16.60 -6.83
CA SER A 181 -6.17 16.98 -8.00
C SER A 181 -7.13 17.09 -9.19
N GLY A 182 -7.21 18.29 -9.83
CA GLY A 182 -8.15 18.54 -10.89
C GLY A 182 -9.62 18.31 -10.48
N TRP A 183 -9.97 18.65 -9.24
CA TRP A 183 -11.30 18.45 -8.61
C TRP A 183 -11.69 16.99 -8.38
N GLY A 184 -10.80 16.01 -8.70
CA GLY A 184 -10.97 14.62 -8.32
C GLY A 184 -10.35 14.33 -6.94
N GLY A 185 -11.08 13.68 -6.02
CA GLY A 185 -10.57 13.28 -4.72
C GLY A 185 -9.42 12.29 -4.85
N ARG A 186 -8.36 12.46 -4.05
CA ARG A 186 -7.20 11.56 -4.04
C ARG A 186 -6.89 10.98 -2.67
N ALA A 187 -7.07 11.78 -1.62
CA ALA A 187 -6.93 11.32 -0.24
C ALA A 187 -7.92 12.06 0.66
N GLU A 188 -8.39 11.41 1.70
CA GLU A 188 -9.29 11.97 2.71
C GLU A 188 -8.84 11.51 4.09
N LEU A 189 -8.51 12.46 4.96
CA LEU A 189 -8.10 12.23 6.35
C LEU A 189 -9.14 12.82 7.29
N GLY A 190 -9.71 12.02 8.15
CA GLY A 190 -10.69 12.52 9.12
C GLY A 190 -11.50 11.46 9.82
N LEU A 191 -12.60 11.90 10.45
CA LEU A 191 -13.63 11.07 11.07
C LEU A 191 -14.75 10.86 10.04
N VAL A 192 -14.72 9.77 9.32
CA VAL A 192 -15.55 9.55 8.14
C VAL A 192 -16.52 8.39 8.37
N GLY A 193 -17.78 8.72 8.68
CA GLY A 193 -18.86 7.76 8.93
C GLY A 193 -18.88 7.16 10.33
N ASP A 194 -17.87 7.41 11.13
CA ASP A 194 -17.77 7.09 12.56
C ASP A 194 -16.82 8.09 13.24
N ASP A 195 -16.42 7.84 14.49
CA ASP A 195 -15.49 8.70 15.24
C ASP A 195 -14.06 8.15 15.30
N ASP A 196 -13.73 7.14 14.49
CA ASP A 196 -12.36 6.65 14.34
C ASP A 196 -11.61 7.47 13.28
N LEU A 197 -10.36 7.79 13.54
CA LEU A 197 -9.53 8.52 12.57
C LEU A 197 -9.15 7.59 11.41
N ARG A 198 -9.47 8.00 10.18
CA ARG A 198 -9.21 7.24 8.95
C ARG A 198 -8.42 8.05 7.94
N LEU A 199 -7.56 7.35 7.20
CA LEU A 199 -7.03 7.83 5.93
C LEU A 199 -7.57 6.93 4.82
N LYS A 200 -8.27 7.53 3.86
CA LYS A 200 -8.70 6.89 2.63
C LYS A 200 -7.93 7.43 1.45
N VAL A 201 -7.73 6.62 0.43
CA VAL A 201 -7.09 7.02 -0.83
C VAL A 201 -7.91 6.54 -2.03
N SER A 202 -7.83 7.28 -3.15
CA SER A 202 -8.53 6.96 -4.38
C SER A 202 -7.67 7.22 -5.61
N ALA A 203 -7.66 6.30 -6.56
CA ALA A 203 -7.00 6.46 -7.85
C ALA A 203 -7.83 7.29 -8.83
N ASP A 204 -9.16 7.21 -8.76
CA ASP A 204 -10.12 7.76 -9.73
C ASP A 204 -11.06 8.85 -9.15
N GLY A 205 -11.07 9.06 -7.83
CA GLY A 205 -11.94 9.98 -7.12
C GLY A 205 -13.32 9.44 -6.79
N SER A 206 -13.66 8.21 -7.20
CA SER A 206 -14.94 7.53 -6.95
C SER A 206 -14.81 6.26 -6.14
N SER A 207 -13.79 5.46 -6.41
CA SER A 207 -13.48 4.22 -5.67
C SER A 207 -12.47 4.52 -4.57
N TRP A 208 -12.86 4.33 -3.31
CA TRP A 208 -12.04 4.65 -2.15
C TRP A 208 -11.58 3.41 -1.40
N HIS A 209 -10.34 3.45 -0.91
CA HIS A 209 -9.73 2.40 -0.12
C HIS A 209 -9.21 2.95 1.20
N ASP A 210 -9.57 2.30 2.32
CA ASP A 210 -8.96 2.62 3.61
C ASP A 210 -7.47 2.23 3.58
N ALA A 211 -6.60 3.22 3.81
CA ALA A 211 -5.18 3.01 3.99
C ALA A 211 -4.91 2.53 5.43
N PHE A 212 -5.45 3.28 6.40
CA PHE A 212 -5.46 2.87 7.80
C PHE A 212 -6.66 3.47 8.55
N ALA A 213 -6.99 2.86 9.70
CA ALA A 213 -7.90 3.41 10.70
C ALA A 213 -7.27 3.31 12.09
N VAL A 214 -7.53 4.30 12.95
CA VAL A 214 -7.12 4.29 14.36
C VAL A 214 -8.37 4.17 15.22
N ASP A 215 -8.49 3.04 15.92
CA ASP A 215 -9.54 2.81 16.89
C ASP A 215 -9.40 3.80 18.06
N ARG A 216 -10.37 4.68 18.26
CA ARG A 216 -10.33 5.74 19.29
C ARG A 216 -10.34 5.22 20.73
N ALA A 217 -10.88 4.02 20.95
CA ALA A 217 -11.00 3.45 22.30
C ALA A 217 -9.67 2.82 22.76
N THR A 218 -8.91 2.24 21.83
CA THR A 218 -7.67 1.51 22.15
C THR A 218 -6.40 2.19 21.63
N GLY A 219 -6.53 3.16 20.71
CA GLY A 219 -5.40 3.79 20.02
C GLY A 219 -4.70 2.86 19.02
N ARG A 220 -5.25 1.68 18.74
CA ARG A 220 -4.66 0.72 17.82
C ARG A 220 -4.90 1.12 16.37
N MET A 221 -3.82 1.04 15.57
CA MET A 221 -3.90 1.24 14.13
C MET A 221 -4.19 -0.07 13.42
N THR A 222 -5.12 -0.05 12.48
CA THR A 222 -5.45 -1.18 11.60
C THR A 222 -5.22 -0.79 10.15
N PHE A 223 -4.70 -1.74 9.37
CA PHE A 223 -4.46 -1.59 7.94
C PHE A 223 -5.32 -2.62 7.21
N ALA A 224 -6.38 -2.16 6.54
CA ALA A 224 -7.34 -3.05 5.87
C ALA A 224 -6.69 -3.95 4.79
N ARG A 225 -5.59 -3.49 4.19
CA ARG A 225 -4.82 -4.21 3.16
C ARG A 225 -3.43 -4.64 3.61
N GLY A 226 -3.15 -4.62 4.94
CA GLY A 226 -1.84 -4.88 5.52
C GLY A 226 -0.91 -3.66 5.47
N ALA A 227 0.03 -3.63 6.41
CA ALA A 227 1.03 -2.54 6.52
C ALA A 227 2.19 -2.69 5.51
N GLY A 228 2.30 -3.85 4.85
CA GLY A 228 3.33 -4.17 3.87
C GLY A 228 2.74 -4.83 2.63
N ARG A 229 3.46 -4.76 1.54
CA ARG A 229 3.15 -5.46 0.30
C ARG A 229 3.78 -6.86 0.34
N ARG A 230 2.99 -7.91 0.04
CA ARG A 230 3.49 -9.27 -0.13
C ARG A 230 3.02 -9.84 -1.46
N ALA A 231 3.94 -10.42 -2.24
CA ALA A 231 3.63 -11.14 -3.47
C ALA A 231 4.29 -12.50 -3.45
N VAL A 232 3.52 -13.55 -3.70
CA VAL A 232 4.01 -14.94 -3.75
C VAL A 232 4.03 -15.43 -5.20
N THR A 233 5.17 -15.97 -5.61
CA THR A 233 5.35 -16.65 -6.90
C THR A 233 5.65 -18.11 -6.63
N VAL A 234 4.99 -19.01 -7.38
CA VAL A 234 5.15 -20.48 -7.24
C VAL A 234 5.76 -21.02 -8.51
N PHE A 235 6.83 -21.80 -8.36
CA PHE A 235 7.51 -22.50 -9.46
C PHE A 235 7.28 -24.00 -9.32
N THR A 236 6.67 -24.59 -10.34
CA THR A 236 6.49 -26.04 -10.51
C THR A 236 7.39 -26.62 -11.61
N ALA A 237 8.19 -25.78 -12.25
CA ALA A 237 9.22 -26.07 -13.22
C ALA A 237 10.35 -25.04 -13.09
N ASP A 238 11.48 -25.30 -13.68
CA ASP A 238 12.61 -24.38 -13.72
C ASP A 238 12.20 -23.01 -14.31
N GLY A 239 12.82 -21.95 -13.82
CA GLY A 239 12.51 -20.60 -14.24
C GLY A 239 13.42 -19.55 -13.66
N SER A 240 13.07 -18.29 -13.87
CA SER A 240 13.76 -17.15 -13.27
C SER A 240 12.77 -16.26 -12.52
N TYR A 241 13.23 -15.65 -11.44
CA TYR A 241 12.45 -14.75 -10.60
C TYR A 241 13.08 -13.36 -10.59
N ALA A 242 12.39 -12.38 -11.15
CA ALA A 242 12.79 -10.98 -11.02
C ALA A 242 12.38 -10.45 -9.62
N VAL A 243 13.36 -10.02 -8.83
CA VAL A 243 13.10 -9.42 -7.51
C VAL A 243 12.39 -8.09 -7.73
N PRO A 244 11.17 -7.89 -7.18
CA PRO A 244 10.45 -6.63 -7.36
C PRO A 244 11.19 -5.46 -6.69
N THR A 245 11.24 -4.31 -7.35
CA THR A 245 11.94 -3.11 -6.86
C THR A 245 11.37 -2.55 -5.55
N TRP A 246 10.14 -2.89 -5.22
CA TRP A 246 9.48 -2.51 -3.96
C TRP A 246 9.79 -3.48 -2.80
N ALA A 247 10.40 -4.65 -3.07
CA ALA A 247 10.67 -5.64 -2.04
C ALA A 247 11.78 -5.16 -1.09
N ARG A 248 11.60 -5.43 0.19
CA ARG A 248 12.61 -5.25 1.24
C ARG A 248 13.30 -6.56 1.57
N SER A 249 12.55 -7.68 1.52
CA SER A 249 13.11 -9.02 1.65
C SER A 249 12.44 -9.99 0.68
N VAL A 250 13.13 -11.11 0.42
CA VAL A 250 12.61 -12.26 -0.33
C VAL A 250 12.72 -13.48 0.55
N GLU A 251 11.58 -14.10 0.85
CA GLU A 251 11.48 -15.38 1.54
C GLU A 251 11.40 -16.50 0.49
N ALA A 252 12.09 -17.63 0.74
CA ALA A 252 12.01 -18.83 -0.07
C ALA A 252 11.63 -20.04 0.77
N VAL A 253 10.72 -20.86 0.25
CA VAL A 253 10.43 -22.22 0.74
C VAL A 253 10.53 -23.17 -0.43
N MET A 254 11.31 -24.22 -0.31
CA MET A 254 11.60 -25.14 -1.38
C MET A 254 11.41 -26.59 -0.93
N VAL A 255 10.86 -27.40 -1.81
CA VAL A 255 10.72 -28.85 -1.65
C VAL A 255 11.34 -29.53 -2.87
N GLY A 256 12.18 -30.53 -2.68
CA GLY A 256 12.76 -31.33 -3.74
C GLY A 256 11.77 -32.34 -4.33
N GLY A 257 12.20 -33.15 -5.25
CA GLY A 257 11.45 -34.30 -5.75
C GLY A 257 11.55 -35.50 -4.83
N GLY A 258 10.48 -36.27 -4.65
CA GLY A 258 10.47 -37.55 -3.92
C GLY A 258 11.22 -38.65 -4.64
N GLY A 259 11.74 -39.63 -3.94
CA GLY A 259 12.37 -40.81 -4.52
C GLY A 259 11.35 -41.76 -5.15
N GLY A 260 11.75 -42.50 -6.17
CA GLY A 260 10.95 -43.60 -6.74
C GLY A 260 11.00 -44.88 -5.89
N GLY A 261 9.96 -45.70 -5.91
CA GLY A 261 9.95 -47.00 -5.25
C GLY A 261 10.76 -48.05 -6.05
N GLY A 262 11.31 -49.04 -5.36
CA GLY A 262 12.01 -50.15 -5.97
C GLY A 262 11.08 -51.21 -6.58
N ALA A 263 11.58 -52.04 -7.50
CA ALA A 263 10.85 -53.17 -8.04
C ALA A 263 10.81 -54.37 -7.04
N GLY A 264 9.77 -55.19 -7.13
CA GLY A 264 9.67 -56.45 -6.36
C GLY A 264 10.55 -57.57 -6.98
N ALA A 265 10.97 -58.54 -6.14
CA ALA A 265 11.62 -59.75 -6.57
C ALA A 265 10.65 -60.70 -7.27
N PHE A 266 11.18 -61.65 -8.02
CA PHE A 266 10.42 -62.73 -8.64
C PHE A 266 11.16 -64.06 -8.65
N GLY A 267 10.41 -65.14 -8.82
CA GLY A 267 10.95 -66.48 -8.88
C GLY A 267 9.91 -67.55 -8.63
N ALA A 268 10.14 -68.80 -9.06
CA ALA A 268 9.20 -69.89 -8.93
C ALA A 268 9.12 -70.47 -7.52
N SER A 269 10.14 -70.29 -6.66
CA SER A 269 10.18 -70.82 -5.30
C SER A 269 11.01 -69.92 -4.36
N GLY A 270 10.88 -70.17 -3.05
CA GLY A 270 11.58 -69.43 -2.03
C GLY A 270 10.89 -68.16 -1.60
N SER A 271 11.54 -67.41 -0.68
CA SER A 271 11.08 -66.12 -0.25
C SER A 271 11.44 -65.03 -1.26
N ARG A 272 10.47 -64.24 -1.67
CA ARG A 272 10.60 -63.13 -2.62
C ARG A 272 10.07 -61.86 -2.00
N PHE A 273 10.91 -60.86 -1.90
CA PHE A 273 10.57 -59.63 -1.24
C PHE A 273 9.94 -58.62 -2.20
N GLY A 274 9.07 -57.75 -1.71
CA GLY A 274 8.65 -56.55 -2.44
C GLY A 274 9.78 -55.54 -2.51
N GLY A 275 9.66 -54.55 -3.41
CA GLY A 275 10.55 -53.38 -3.46
C GLY A 275 10.31 -52.44 -2.27
N GLY A 276 11.34 -51.74 -1.86
CA GLY A 276 11.21 -50.65 -0.91
C GLY A 276 10.44 -49.45 -1.44
N GLY A 277 9.74 -48.70 -0.59
CA GLY A 277 9.16 -47.41 -0.96
C GLY A 277 10.22 -46.32 -1.05
N GLY A 278 10.02 -45.36 -1.92
CA GLY A 278 10.89 -44.18 -2.05
C GLY A 278 10.75 -43.20 -0.87
N GLY A 279 11.83 -42.53 -0.54
CA GLY A 279 11.85 -41.50 0.47
C GLY A 279 11.13 -40.20 0.03
N ALA A 280 10.63 -39.46 1.00
CA ALA A 280 10.09 -38.11 0.77
C ALA A 280 11.21 -37.12 0.49
N ALA A 281 10.87 -36.05 -0.25
CA ALA A 281 11.80 -34.96 -0.56
C ALA A 281 12.24 -34.16 0.69
N GLY A 282 13.40 -33.53 0.58
CA GLY A 282 13.88 -32.53 1.53
C GLY A 282 13.18 -31.19 1.42
N ILE A 283 13.33 -30.39 2.45
CA ILE A 283 12.74 -29.04 2.54
C ILE A 283 13.83 -28.08 2.98
N SER A 284 13.87 -26.91 2.35
CA SER A 284 14.74 -25.81 2.77
C SER A 284 13.98 -24.49 2.82
N ARG A 285 14.39 -23.60 3.72
CA ARG A 285 13.84 -22.26 3.86
C ARG A 285 14.96 -21.25 4.02
N GLY A 286 14.77 -20.03 3.45
CA GLY A 286 15.70 -18.93 3.57
C GLY A 286 14.98 -17.60 3.42
N GLU A 287 15.63 -16.55 3.90
CA GLU A 287 15.19 -15.17 3.75
C GLU A 287 16.42 -14.30 3.53
N TRP A 288 16.33 -13.34 2.64
CA TRP A 288 17.42 -12.41 2.31
C TRP A 288 16.86 -11.00 2.18
N PRO A 289 17.60 -9.96 2.62
CA PRO A 289 17.35 -8.59 2.24
C PRO A 289 17.37 -8.45 0.72
N ALA A 290 16.35 -7.78 0.14
CA ALA A 290 16.25 -7.68 -1.31
C ALA A 290 17.41 -6.90 -1.94
N GLU A 291 18.03 -5.98 -1.18
CA GLU A 291 19.22 -5.21 -1.59
C GLU A 291 20.46 -6.06 -1.87
N LEU A 292 20.54 -7.25 -1.26
CA LEU A 292 21.63 -8.21 -1.46
C LEU A 292 21.39 -9.12 -2.69
N LEU A 293 20.18 -9.07 -3.27
CA LEU A 293 19.78 -9.91 -4.39
C LEU A 293 19.89 -9.10 -5.69
N GLY A 294 20.74 -9.52 -6.59
CA GLY A 294 21.10 -8.81 -7.84
C GLY A 294 20.01 -8.73 -8.92
N GLY A 295 18.75 -8.59 -8.54
CA GLY A 295 17.62 -8.34 -9.45
C GLY A 295 16.96 -9.58 -10.04
N THR A 296 17.69 -10.65 -10.39
CA THR A 296 17.14 -11.88 -10.94
C THR A 296 17.75 -13.10 -10.25
N LEU A 297 16.88 -14.04 -9.87
CA LEU A 297 17.26 -15.31 -9.25
C LEU A 297 16.88 -16.46 -10.21
N ASP A 298 17.78 -17.45 -10.35
CA ASP A 298 17.53 -18.67 -11.09
C ASP A 298 16.92 -19.71 -10.17
N VAL A 299 15.82 -20.32 -10.61
CA VAL A 299 15.04 -21.30 -9.86
C VAL A 299 15.12 -22.65 -10.56
N VAL A 300 15.55 -23.69 -9.85
CA VAL A 300 15.51 -25.08 -10.29
C VAL A 300 14.51 -25.83 -9.43
N VAL A 301 13.60 -26.58 -10.06
CA VAL A 301 12.58 -27.38 -9.38
C VAL A 301 12.92 -28.85 -9.50
N GLY A 302 13.06 -29.54 -8.36
CA GLY A 302 13.44 -30.94 -8.30
C GLY A 302 12.40 -31.85 -8.97
N THR A 303 12.87 -32.81 -9.76
CA THR A 303 12.05 -33.85 -10.40
C THR A 303 11.91 -35.06 -9.48
N GLY A 304 10.77 -35.74 -9.50
CA GLY A 304 10.60 -37.02 -8.83
C GLY A 304 11.45 -38.09 -9.43
N GLY A 305 12.00 -39.00 -8.61
CA GLY A 305 12.74 -40.17 -9.02
C GLY A 305 11.85 -41.18 -9.77
N ALA A 306 12.38 -41.83 -10.78
CA ALA A 306 11.68 -42.90 -11.51
C ALA A 306 11.49 -44.15 -10.62
N GLY A 307 10.36 -44.83 -10.76
CA GLY A 307 10.15 -46.14 -10.15
C GLY A 307 11.03 -47.20 -10.81
N GLY A 308 11.57 -48.14 -10.01
CA GLY A 308 12.40 -49.22 -10.45
C GLY A 308 11.63 -50.23 -11.29
N SER A 309 12.22 -50.67 -12.44
CA SER A 309 11.75 -51.79 -13.28
C SER A 309 12.83 -52.85 -13.24
N ALA A 310 12.63 -53.92 -12.45
CA ALA A 310 13.65 -54.93 -12.11
C ALA A 310 14.93 -54.35 -11.49
N ALA A 311 14.82 -53.19 -10.83
CA ALA A 311 15.90 -52.43 -10.20
C ALA A 311 15.40 -51.66 -8.99
N ALA A 312 16.31 -51.04 -8.23
CA ALA A 312 15.98 -50.03 -7.23
C ALA A 312 15.31 -48.80 -7.94
N GLY A 313 14.51 -48.08 -7.20
CA GLY A 313 14.03 -46.78 -7.63
C GLY A 313 15.15 -45.74 -7.72
N SER A 314 14.96 -44.71 -8.51
CA SER A 314 15.92 -43.61 -8.60
C SER A 314 15.66 -42.56 -7.50
N ASP A 315 16.72 -41.88 -7.10
CA ASP A 315 16.61 -40.73 -6.24
C ASP A 315 15.82 -39.60 -6.98
N GLY A 316 15.06 -38.83 -6.23
CA GLY A 316 14.55 -37.53 -6.66
C GLY A 316 15.67 -36.49 -6.74
N SER A 317 15.50 -35.45 -7.53
CA SER A 317 16.45 -34.34 -7.57
C SER A 317 16.09 -33.24 -6.58
N GLY A 318 17.09 -32.44 -6.15
CA GLY A 318 16.87 -31.28 -5.28
C GLY A 318 16.30 -30.08 -6.03
N SER A 319 15.62 -29.21 -5.33
CA SER A 319 15.29 -27.83 -5.78
C SER A 319 16.37 -26.85 -5.37
N GLY A 320 16.59 -25.80 -6.15
CA GLY A 320 17.66 -24.83 -5.93
C GLY A 320 17.24 -23.40 -6.25
N LEU A 321 17.87 -22.47 -5.56
CA LEU A 321 17.79 -21.04 -5.81
C LEU A 321 19.20 -20.51 -5.92
N SER A 322 19.53 -19.81 -7.00
CA SER A 322 20.86 -19.24 -7.24
C SER A 322 20.78 -17.84 -7.80
N MET A 323 21.90 -17.10 -7.68
CA MET A 323 22.06 -15.76 -8.21
C MET A 323 23.42 -15.69 -8.91
N GLY A 324 23.42 -15.39 -10.21
CA GLY A 324 24.66 -15.30 -10.99
C GLY A 324 25.52 -16.58 -10.93
N GLY A 325 24.90 -17.76 -10.82
CA GLY A 325 25.56 -19.04 -10.68
C GLY A 325 25.99 -19.44 -9.26
N ALA A 326 25.89 -18.53 -8.27
CA ALA A 326 26.15 -18.82 -6.86
C ALA A 326 24.88 -19.35 -6.18
N ALA A 327 24.96 -20.53 -5.53
CA ALA A 327 23.83 -21.09 -4.79
C ALA A 327 23.49 -20.25 -3.55
N LEU A 328 22.23 -19.83 -3.43
CA LEU A 328 21.69 -19.17 -2.23
C LEU A 328 21.04 -20.18 -1.30
N LEU A 329 20.29 -21.13 -1.86
CA LEU A 329 19.57 -22.15 -1.12
C LEU A 329 19.43 -23.41 -1.99
N ALA A 330 19.56 -24.59 -1.37
CA ALA A 330 19.32 -25.86 -2.03
C ALA A 330 18.60 -26.83 -1.09
N THR A 331 17.86 -27.76 -1.66
CA THR A 331 17.29 -28.91 -0.97
C THR A 331 17.71 -30.18 -1.71
N THR A 332 17.60 -31.33 -1.06
CA THR A 332 17.86 -32.62 -1.70
C THR A 332 16.55 -33.31 -2.08
N GLY A 333 16.60 -34.19 -3.05
CA GLY A 333 15.52 -35.14 -3.29
C GLY A 333 15.44 -36.24 -2.26
N GLY A 334 14.37 -37.03 -2.27
CA GLY A 334 14.21 -38.25 -1.54
C GLY A 334 14.99 -39.38 -2.20
N GLY A 335 15.57 -40.29 -1.41
CA GLY A 335 16.28 -41.45 -1.91
C GLY A 335 15.35 -42.50 -2.56
N GLY A 336 15.81 -43.23 -3.56
CA GLY A 336 15.08 -44.33 -4.16
C GLY A 336 14.92 -45.54 -3.22
N GLY A 337 13.80 -46.23 -3.35
CA GLY A 337 13.56 -47.50 -2.66
C GLY A 337 14.38 -48.64 -3.22
N GLY A 338 14.89 -49.53 -2.34
CA GLY A 338 15.69 -50.68 -2.75
C GLY A 338 14.93 -51.74 -3.55
N LEU A 339 15.63 -52.49 -4.40
CA LEU A 339 15.12 -53.67 -5.08
C LEU A 339 14.73 -54.75 -4.05
N GLY A 340 13.65 -55.47 -4.28
CA GLY A 340 13.20 -56.61 -3.54
C GLY A 340 14.04 -57.86 -3.73
N ASP A 341 15.34 -57.84 -3.45
CA ASP A 341 16.26 -58.98 -3.56
C ASP A 341 16.20 -59.90 -2.32
N GLY A 342 17.11 -60.80 -2.16
CA GLY A 342 17.16 -61.79 -1.10
C GLY A 342 17.25 -61.20 0.33
N ALA A 343 17.61 -59.98 0.50
CA ALA A 343 17.65 -59.27 1.78
C ALA A 343 16.41 -58.41 2.05
N GLY A 344 15.57 -58.19 1.02
CA GLY A 344 14.40 -57.32 1.07
C GLY A 344 14.72 -55.90 0.56
N GLY A 345 13.73 -55.26 -0.05
CA GLY A 345 13.83 -53.88 -0.47
C GLY A 345 13.81 -52.92 0.68
N GLU A 346 14.92 -52.24 0.89
CA GLU A 346 15.02 -51.19 1.93
C GLU A 346 14.24 -49.96 1.49
N GLY A 347 13.69 -49.26 2.45
CA GLY A 347 13.03 -47.96 2.18
C GLY A 347 14.04 -46.87 1.86
N GLY A 348 13.73 -46.05 0.84
CA GLY A 348 14.53 -44.90 0.47
C GLY A 348 14.70 -43.90 1.60
N SER A 349 15.88 -43.30 1.70
CA SER A 349 16.18 -42.26 2.69
C SER A 349 15.40 -40.98 2.42
N PRO A 350 15.01 -40.21 3.42
CA PRO A 350 14.42 -38.90 3.22
C PRO A 350 15.46 -37.89 2.75
N GLY A 351 15.02 -36.88 2.01
CA GLY A 351 15.86 -35.75 1.64
C GLY A 351 16.30 -34.95 2.85
N ALA A 352 17.50 -34.37 2.80
CA ALA A 352 18.05 -33.52 3.85
C ALA A 352 17.24 -32.21 3.97
N GLY A 353 17.26 -31.62 5.20
CA GLY A 353 16.54 -30.38 5.50
C GLY A 353 15.09 -30.55 5.93
N ALA A 354 14.51 -31.76 5.77
CA ALA A 354 13.28 -32.09 6.47
C ALA A 354 13.63 -32.44 7.93
N PRO A 355 12.85 -31.98 8.91
CA PRO A 355 13.00 -32.47 10.24
C PRO A 355 12.64 -33.96 10.23
N ASN A 356 13.62 -34.80 10.39
CA ASN A 356 13.54 -36.26 10.50
C ASN A 356 12.41 -36.92 9.71
N SER A 357 12.56 -36.95 8.43
CA SER A 357 12.65 -38.16 7.65
C SER A 357 11.41 -38.99 7.49
N ASN A 358 10.59 -38.62 6.58
CA ASN A 358 9.62 -39.54 6.01
C ASN A 358 10.31 -40.49 5.03
N GLY A 359 11.07 -41.46 5.56
CA GLY A 359 11.65 -42.53 4.77
C GLY A 359 10.57 -43.41 4.15
N GLY A 360 10.92 -44.12 3.10
CA GLY A 360 10.07 -45.13 2.50
C GLY A 360 9.92 -46.35 3.44
N GLY A 361 8.88 -47.13 3.22
CA GLY A 361 8.67 -48.40 3.92
C GLY A 361 9.66 -49.47 3.44
N ALA A 362 10.07 -50.38 4.30
CA ALA A 362 10.83 -51.58 3.97
C ALA A 362 9.92 -52.77 3.66
N SER A 363 10.30 -53.62 2.73
CA SER A 363 9.52 -54.79 2.37
C SER A 363 9.67 -55.93 3.42
N SER A 364 8.68 -56.85 3.41
CA SER A 364 8.69 -58.03 4.30
C SER A 364 8.07 -59.23 3.62
N VAL A 365 8.51 -60.44 3.91
CA VAL A 365 7.89 -61.70 3.51
C VAL A 365 6.99 -62.29 4.58
N THR A 366 7.19 -61.91 5.84
CA THR A 366 6.43 -62.45 7.00
C THR A 366 5.23 -61.56 7.38
N ALA A 367 5.27 -60.30 6.96
CA ALA A 367 4.22 -59.29 7.20
C ALA A 367 3.87 -58.56 5.89
N MET A 368 2.88 -57.70 5.95
CA MET A 368 2.65 -56.71 4.86
C MET A 368 3.86 -55.82 4.71
N GLY A 369 4.06 -55.23 3.55
CA GLY A 369 5.06 -54.21 3.36
C GLY A 369 4.90 -53.07 4.39
N ALA A 370 6.00 -52.55 4.88
CA ALA A 370 5.92 -51.44 5.83
C ALA A 370 5.33 -50.17 5.18
N ALA A 371 4.55 -49.45 5.94
CA ALA A 371 4.07 -48.18 5.50
C ALA A 371 5.19 -47.14 5.40
N GLY A 372 5.05 -46.22 4.45
CA GLY A 372 5.85 -45.01 4.40
C GLY A 372 5.59 -44.14 5.63
N ARG A 373 6.58 -43.39 6.05
CA ARG A 373 6.43 -42.52 7.21
C ARG A 373 5.70 -41.22 6.89
N SER A 374 4.88 -40.79 7.85
CA SER A 374 4.20 -39.48 7.85
C SER A 374 4.85 -38.58 8.89
N PHE A 375 4.87 -37.29 8.63
CA PHE A 375 5.28 -36.29 9.61
C PHE A 375 4.30 -35.14 9.68
N ASP A 376 3.96 -34.76 10.90
CA ASP A 376 2.90 -33.78 11.17
C ASP A 376 3.46 -32.35 11.20
N ARG A 377 3.90 -31.86 10.02
CA ARG A 377 4.35 -30.47 9.81
C ARG A 377 3.87 -29.89 8.48
N PRO A 378 3.64 -28.61 8.38
CA PRO A 378 2.94 -27.98 7.24
C PRO A 378 3.53 -28.25 5.86
N VAL A 379 4.81 -28.62 5.73
CA VAL A 379 5.45 -28.78 4.42
C VAL A 379 6.16 -30.11 4.29
N ALA A 380 5.85 -31.13 5.14
CA ALA A 380 6.54 -32.42 5.12
C ALA A 380 5.87 -33.37 4.13
N PRO A 381 6.55 -33.81 3.04
CA PRO A 381 6.00 -34.81 2.13
C PRO A 381 5.97 -36.21 2.79
N GLY A 382 5.05 -37.08 2.35
CA GLY A 382 4.94 -38.46 2.82
C GLY A 382 5.92 -39.39 2.10
N GLY A 383 6.49 -40.36 2.80
CA GLY A 383 7.29 -41.45 2.21
C GLY A 383 6.44 -42.52 1.55
N GLY A 384 6.95 -43.21 0.53
CA GLY A 384 6.26 -44.31 -0.12
C GLY A 384 6.16 -45.59 0.73
N GLY A 385 5.08 -46.35 0.55
CA GLY A 385 4.91 -47.68 1.18
C GLY A 385 5.68 -48.75 0.42
N ALA A 386 6.17 -49.78 1.13
CA ALA A 386 6.87 -50.90 0.52
C ALA A 386 5.91 -51.90 -0.18
N GLY A 387 6.42 -52.59 -1.16
CA GLY A 387 5.73 -53.71 -1.83
C GLY A 387 5.57 -54.94 -0.90
N GLY A 388 4.52 -55.71 -1.15
CA GLY A 388 4.28 -56.98 -0.43
C GLY A 388 5.21 -58.08 -0.90
N GLY A 389 5.64 -58.91 0.02
CA GLY A 389 6.46 -60.10 -0.23
C GLY A 389 5.66 -61.37 -0.48
N LEU A 390 6.29 -62.42 -0.97
CA LEU A 390 5.71 -63.72 -1.25
C LEU A 390 6.55 -64.83 -0.56
N VAL A 391 5.92 -65.69 0.24
CA VAL A 391 6.57 -66.83 0.91
C VAL A 391 6.16 -68.13 0.22
N GLY A 392 7.13 -68.94 -0.24
CA GLY A 392 6.87 -70.20 -0.91
C GLY A 392 5.93 -70.08 -2.09
N ALA A 393 5.08 -71.08 -2.31
CA ALA A 393 4.15 -71.08 -3.44
C ALA A 393 2.75 -70.49 -3.13
N GLY A 394 2.49 -69.95 -1.91
CA GLY A 394 1.09 -69.73 -1.61
C GLY A 394 0.70 -68.56 -0.72
N VAL A 395 1.62 -67.78 -0.11
CA VAL A 395 1.25 -66.72 0.80
C VAL A 395 1.76 -65.33 0.29
N ALA A 396 0.90 -64.66 -0.40
CA ALA A 396 1.13 -63.30 -0.88
C ALA A 396 0.78 -62.28 0.22
N ARG A 397 1.63 -61.27 0.40
CA ARG A 397 1.44 -60.19 1.34
C ARG A 397 0.98 -58.94 0.64
N ALA A 398 0.21 -58.14 1.34
CA ALA A 398 -0.19 -56.79 0.86
C ALA A 398 1.00 -55.83 0.90
N GLY A 399 0.95 -54.84 0.03
CA GLY A 399 1.84 -53.66 0.09
C GLY A 399 1.51 -52.79 1.26
N GLY A 400 2.47 -51.97 1.69
CA GLY A 400 2.32 -50.95 2.72
C GLY A 400 1.62 -49.68 2.19
N ALA A 401 0.91 -48.99 3.02
CA ALA A 401 0.38 -47.66 2.66
C ALA A 401 1.50 -46.62 2.53
N GLY A 402 1.32 -45.61 1.71
CA GLY A 402 2.17 -44.43 1.73
C GLY A 402 1.92 -43.56 2.96
N GLY A 403 2.90 -42.76 3.33
CA GLY A 403 2.77 -41.79 4.41
C GLY A 403 1.97 -40.56 4.01
N ASP A 404 1.27 -39.96 4.93
CA ASP A 404 0.60 -38.68 4.70
C ASP A 404 1.62 -37.55 4.57
N GLY A 405 1.31 -36.57 3.69
CA GLY A 405 2.01 -35.29 3.61
C GLY A 405 1.16 -34.14 4.16
N GLY A 406 1.79 -33.05 4.62
CA GLY A 406 1.11 -31.85 5.09
C GLY A 406 0.89 -31.76 6.60
N SER A 407 -0.01 -30.89 7.05
CA SER A 407 -0.24 -30.60 8.47
C SER A 407 -1.52 -31.23 9.01
N LEU A 408 -1.67 -31.15 10.33
CA LEU A 408 -2.79 -31.69 11.14
C LEU A 408 -4.20 -31.33 10.59
N ALA A 409 -4.39 -30.16 9.99
CA ALA A 409 -5.68 -29.69 9.57
C ALA A 409 -6.07 -30.08 8.14
N VAL A 410 -5.08 -30.18 7.22
CA VAL A 410 -5.30 -30.58 5.82
C VAL A 410 -4.13 -31.42 5.36
N LYS A 411 -4.37 -32.71 5.24
CA LYS A 411 -3.39 -33.70 4.83
C LYS A 411 -3.56 -34.08 3.37
N ALA A 412 -2.45 -34.23 2.68
CA ALA A 412 -2.36 -35.01 1.47
C ALA A 412 -2.20 -36.50 1.87
N LEU A 413 -3.24 -37.27 1.70
CA LEU A 413 -3.25 -38.66 2.19
C LEU A 413 -2.25 -39.52 1.41
N GLY A 414 -1.56 -40.40 2.13
CA GLY A 414 -0.80 -41.46 1.51
C GLY A 414 -1.70 -42.44 0.78
N GLY A 415 -1.20 -43.01 -0.32
CA GLY A 415 -1.90 -44.02 -1.10
C GLY A 415 -2.04 -45.34 -0.32
N ALA A 416 -3.17 -46.04 -0.45
CA ALA A 416 -3.36 -47.36 0.17
C ALA A 416 -2.45 -48.40 -0.47
N GLY A 417 -1.92 -49.32 0.36
CA GLY A 417 -1.18 -50.52 -0.11
C GLY A 417 -2.11 -51.49 -0.82
N GLY A 418 -1.64 -52.11 -1.90
CA GLY A 418 -2.39 -53.10 -2.67
C GLY A 418 -2.48 -54.47 -1.95
N THR A 419 -3.67 -55.07 -1.88
CA THR A 419 -3.88 -56.46 -1.46
C THR A 419 -4.31 -57.29 -2.65
N GLY A 420 -3.36 -58.02 -3.27
CA GLY A 420 -3.60 -58.68 -4.54
C GLY A 420 -3.96 -57.70 -5.69
N ALA A 421 -3.43 -56.50 -5.61
CA ALA A 421 -3.67 -55.38 -6.52
C ALA A 421 -2.48 -54.40 -6.51
N ALA A 422 -2.46 -53.47 -7.45
CA ALA A 422 -1.54 -52.32 -7.40
C ALA A 422 -1.84 -51.44 -6.18
N GLY A 423 -0.82 -50.71 -5.69
CA GLY A 423 -1.02 -49.64 -4.72
C GLY A 423 -1.82 -48.48 -5.28
N SER A 424 -2.33 -47.63 -4.42
CA SER A 424 -3.00 -46.36 -4.81
C SER A 424 -1.99 -45.22 -4.82
N PRO A 425 -2.15 -44.23 -5.72
CA PRO A 425 -1.30 -43.04 -5.68
C PRO A 425 -1.48 -42.26 -4.40
N GLY A 426 -0.41 -41.59 -3.94
CA GLY A 426 -0.50 -40.52 -2.94
C GLY A 426 -1.26 -39.32 -3.49
N THR A 427 -2.01 -38.65 -2.65
CA THR A 427 -2.72 -37.44 -3.06
C THR A 427 -1.75 -36.27 -3.25
N ALA A 428 -2.01 -35.48 -4.27
CA ALA A 428 -1.26 -34.25 -4.48
C ALA A 428 -1.57 -33.22 -3.38
N ALA A 429 -0.64 -32.29 -3.16
CA ALA A 429 -0.89 -31.12 -2.33
C ALA A 429 -2.12 -30.35 -2.83
N PRO A 430 -3.14 -30.10 -1.98
CA PRO A 430 -4.44 -29.59 -2.45
C PRO A 430 -4.38 -28.17 -3.00
N GLN A 431 -3.38 -27.40 -2.58
CA GLN A 431 -3.22 -26.00 -3.01
C GLN A 431 -1.73 -25.67 -3.15
N PRO A 432 -1.17 -25.57 -4.36
CA PRO A 432 0.24 -25.25 -4.56
C PRO A 432 0.63 -23.83 -4.10
N THR A 433 -0.33 -22.92 -3.91
CA THR A 433 -0.11 -21.56 -3.40
C THR A 433 0.11 -21.46 -1.90
N LEU A 434 -0.18 -22.54 -1.15
CA LEU A 434 -0.05 -22.60 0.32
C LEU A 434 0.99 -23.67 0.65
N HIS A 435 2.19 -23.42 0.89
CA HIS A 435 3.28 -24.28 1.38
C HIS A 435 2.85 -25.71 1.85
N TRP A 436 2.27 -26.50 0.98
CA TRP A 436 1.77 -27.83 1.26
C TRP A 436 2.61 -28.89 0.57
N ALA A 437 2.55 -30.18 1.06
CA ALA A 437 3.33 -31.29 0.56
C ALA A 437 2.43 -32.46 0.18
N GLY A 438 2.87 -33.30 -0.75
CA GLY A 438 2.15 -34.45 -1.23
C GLY A 438 2.30 -35.70 -0.36
N GLY A 439 1.34 -36.59 -0.40
CA GLY A 439 1.37 -37.88 0.25
C GLY A 439 2.22 -38.89 -0.54
N GLY A 440 2.77 -39.90 0.13
CA GLY A 440 3.49 -41.00 -0.52
C GLY A 440 2.56 -41.98 -1.25
N GLY A 441 3.07 -42.64 -2.29
CA GLY A 441 2.37 -43.69 -3.00
C GLY A 441 2.32 -45.03 -2.21
N GLY A 442 1.23 -45.78 -2.33
CA GLY A 442 1.08 -47.11 -1.72
C GLY A 442 1.89 -48.16 -2.47
N GLY A 443 2.44 -49.14 -1.72
CA GLY A 443 3.13 -50.29 -2.31
C GLY A 443 2.18 -51.28 -3.02
N GLY A 444 2.64 -51.94 -4.04
CA GLY A 444 1.91 -53.02 -4.73
C GLY A 444 1.85 -54.31 -3.93
N GLY A 445 0.75 -55.06 -4.03
CA GLY A 445 0.63 -56.40 -3.41
C GLY A 445 1.47 -57.44 -4.12
N ALA A 446 1.85 -58.51 -3.42
CA ALA A 446 2.47 -59.66 -4.03
C ALA A 446 1.45 -60.52 -4.80
N ALA A 447 1.91 -61.26 -5.81
CA ALA A 447 1.10 -62.17 -6.61
C ALA A 447 1.57 -63.62 -6.51
N THR A 448 0.64 -64.57 -6.29
CA THR A 448 0.92 -65.99 -6.18
C THR A 448 1.09 -66.67 -7.54
N SER A 449 0.77 -65.99 -8.62
CA SER A 449 0.97 -66.41 -10.01
C SER A 449 1.22 -65.17 -10.87
N GLY A 450 2.07 -65.32 -11.89
CA GLY A 450 2.35 -64.23 -12.80
C GLY A 450 3.19 -63.08 -12.21
N TRP A 451 2.81 -61.87 -12.47
CA TRP A 451 3.54 -60.63 -12.12
C TRP A 451 3.09 -60.08 -10.77
N GLY A 452 4.07 -59.63 -9.98
CA GLY A 452 3.78 -58.81 -8.84
C GLY A 452 3.09 -57.49 -9.21
N TYR A 453 2.29 -56.95 -8.35
CA TYR A 453 1.55 -55.69 -8.61
C TYR A 453 2.43 -54.47 -8.50
N ALA A 454 2.15 -53.45 -9.25
CA ALA A 454 2.92 -52.22 -9.26
C ALA A 454 2.71 -51.40 -7.98
N GLY A 455 3.75 -50.74 -7.53
CA GLY A 455 3.67 -49.63 -6.58
C GLY A 455 3.12 -48.39 -7.29
N ALA A 456 2.51 -47.52 -6.55
CA ALA A 456 1.89 -46.31 -7.06
C ALA A 456 2.77 -45.08 -6.88
N SER A 457 2.52 -44.04 -7.68
CA SER A 457 3.27 -42.76 -7.62
C SER A 457 3.01 -42.01 -6.33
N GLY A 458 4.04 -41.30 -5.88
CA GLY A 458 3.90 -40.26 -4.86
C GLY A 458 3.12 -39.05 -5.37
N GLY A 459 2.41 -38.37 -4.51
CA GLY A 459 1.72 -37.12 -4.81
C GLY A 459 2.70 -35.98 -5.03
N SER A 460 2.39 -35.06 -5.93
CA SER A 460 3.04 -33.73 -5.95
C SER A 460 2.67 -32.99 -4.65
N VAL A 461 3.50 -32.46 -3.95
CA VAL A 461 4.85 -31.96 -3.90
C VAL A 461 5.72 -32.93 -3.08
N GLY A 462 6.71 -33.52 -3.70
CA GLY A 462 7.79 -34.24 -3.02
C GLY A 462 7.47 -35.58 -2.38
N GLY A 463 6.28 -36.17 -2.60
CA GLY A 463 5.90 -37.48 -2.07
C GLY A 463 6.73 -38.63 -2.65
N GLY A 464 7.16 -39.60 -1.84
CA GLY A 464 7.89 -40.77 -2.28
C GLY A 464 7.01 -41.79 -3.01
N GLY A 465 7.52 -42.49 -4.05
CA GLY A 465 6.82 -43.55 -4.79
C GLY A 465 6.74 -44.87 -4.00
N GLY A 466 5.66 -45.66 -4.22
CA GLY A 466 5.46 -46.97 -3.60
C GLY A 466 6.31 -48.07 -4.23
N GLY A 467 6.77 -49.03 -3.46
CA GLY A 467 7.52 -50.20 -3.95
C GLY A 467 6.63 -51.20 -4.67
N GLY A 468 7.16 -51.91 -5.63
CA GLY A 468 6.48 -52.99 -6.36
C GLY A 468 6.41 -54.29 -5.56
N GLY A 469 5.30 -55.03 -5.69
CA GLY A 469 5.07 -56.33 -5.05
C GLY A 469 5.90 -57.47 -5.66
N ALA A 470 6.14 -58.49 -4.88
CA ALA A 470 6.81 -59.71 -5.34
C ALA A 470 5.94 -60.53 -6.31
N GLY A 471 6.53 -61.24 -7.26
CA GLY A 471 5.83 -62.05 -8.22
C GLY A 471 6.46 -63.42 -8.47
N VAL A 472 5.83 -64.27 -9.31
CA VAL A 472 6.33 -65.55 -9.78
C VAL A 472 7.12 -65.39 -11.09
N SER A 473 6.56 -64.71 -12.06
CA SER A 473 7.19 -64.53 -13.39
C SER A 473 7.94 -63.23 -13.53
N ALA A 474 7.49 -62.16 -12.86
CA ALA A 474 8.17 -60.89 -12.77
C ALA A 474 7.74 -60.17 -11.45
N GLY A 475 8.63 -59.34 -10.94
CA GLY A 475 8.29 -58.41 -9.85
C GLY A 475 7.45 -57.24 -10.35
N GLY A 476 6.63 -56.68 -9.50
CA GLY A 476 5.93 -55.42 -9.79
C GLY A 476 6.92 -54.27 -9.88
N VAL A 477 6.65 -53.32 -10.78
CA VAL A 477 7.44 -52.09 -10.90
C VAL A 477 7.18 -51.17 -9.75
N GLY A 478 8.16 -50.39 -9.31
CA GLY A 478 7.97 -49.31 -8.33
C GLY A 478 7.23 -48.11 -8.92
N GLY A 479 6.59 -47.33 -8.11
CA GLY A 479 5.98 -46.04 -8.47
C GLY A 479 6.99 -44.89 -8.52
N ALA A 480 6.76 -43.90 -9.33
CA ALA A 480 7.58 -42.69 -9.39
C ALA A 480 7.37 -41.80 -8.16
N GLY A 481 8.37 -41.08 -7.75
CA GLY A 481 8.24 -39.99 -6.77
C GLY A 481 7.52 -38.77 -7.31
N GLY A 482 6.94 -37.95 -6.49
CA GLY A 482 6.31 -36.70 -6.87
C GLY A 482 7.33 -35.56 -7.10
N PRO A 483 7.07 -34.63 -8.02
CA PRO A 483 7.94 -33.47 -8.27
C PRO A 483 7.98 -32.50 -7.09
N GLY A 484 9.01 -31.65 -7.09
CA GLY A 484 9.22 -30.59 -6.10
C GLY A 484 8.42 -29.32 -6.41
N VAL A 485 8.69 -28.29 -5.64
CA VAL A 485 8.13 -26.95 -5.82
C VAL A 485 9.02 -25.91 -5.15
N VAL A 486 9.00 -24.66 -5.65
CA VAL A 486 9.67 -23.52 -5.04
C VAL A 486 8.66 -22.39 -4.89
N TRP A 487 8.50 -21.86 -3.68
CA TRP A 487 7.72 -20.65 -3.37
C TRP A 487 8.70 -19.54 -3.03
N LEU A 488 8.52 -18.37 -3.71
CA LEU A 488 9.22 -17.13 -3.43
C LEU A 488 8.21 -16.07 -3.03
N ALA A 489 8.41 -15.43 -1.90
CA ALA A 489 7.57 -14.34 -1.43
C ALA A 489 8.40 -13.06 -1.31
N ALA A 490 8.13 -12.05 -2.15
CA ALA A 490 8.62 -10.70 -1.95
C ALA A 490 7.79 -10.01 -0.86
N VAL A 491 8.47 -9.39 0.09
CA VAL A 491 7.88 -8.65 1.21
C VAL A 491 8.44 -7.23 1.20
N GLY A 492 7.55 -6.20 1.26
CA GLY A 492 7.91 -4.78 1.19
C GLY A 492 7.19 -3.91 2.19
#